data_b0e5a9475b2cfa4cbf29a0c08f9b7186
#
_entry.id   b0e5a9475b2cfa4cbf29a0c08f9b7186
#
_cell.length_a   1.000
_cell.length_b   1.000
_cell.length_c   1.000
_cell.angle_alpha   90.00
_cell.angle_beta   90.00
_cell.angle_gamma   90.00
#
_symmetry.space_group_name_H-M   'P 1'
#
loop_
_entity.id
_entity.type
_entity.pdbx_description
1 polymer ?
#
loop_
_entity_poly.entity_id
_entity_poly.type
_entity_poly.pdbx_seq_one_letter_code
_entity_poly.pdbx_strand_id
1 'polypeptide(L)'
;EVGVILPYYDMVDKKFGDQMEDLFHFEVKVGWRGQYVGVKRTVLNGVTFYFIDNQYYFFRGHVYGDFDDGERFAYFQMAAVELMERVDFIPDVLHVHDYHTAMIPFLVKEKYHWIQAYHGIRTVLTIHNLEFQGQFSDGMLWDLFGVGYERYADGTLRWNNCLNWMKAGILYADRVTTVSPSYAHEIMTPEFGCGLDQILRMESGKVSGIVNGIDTDIYNPETDNLLEYHFNKDDLSGKLANKRALQEKVGLPVRDDVPLVGIVSRLTR
;
A
#
# COMPACT_ATOMS: atom_id res chain seq x y z
N GLU A 1 -2.77 -12.19 16.95
CA GLU A 1 -3.87 -12.16 15.99
C GLU A 1 -3.57 -11.13 14.90
N VAL A 2 -3.97 -11.40 13.64
CA VAL A 2 -3.76 -10.50 12.50
C VAL A 2 -5.09 -10.30 11.78
N GLY A 3 -5.43 -9.03 11.55
CA GLY A 3 -6.55 -8.63 10.69
C GLY A 3 -6.05 -7.80 9.51
N VAL A 4 -6.67 -7.93 8.36
CA VAL A 4 -6.37 -7.15 7.16
C VAL A 4 -7.63 -6.42 6.72
N ILE A 5 -7.54 -5.12 6.47
CA ILE A 5 -8.66 -4.31 5.96
C ILE A 5 -8.32 -3.86 4.53
N LEU A 6 -9.20 -4.16 3.58
CA LEU A 6 -9.03 -3.85 2.16
C LEU A 6 -10.31 -3.23 1.57
N PRO A 7 -10.19 -2.43 0.51
CA PRO A 7 -11.35 -2.08 -0.31
C PRO A 7 -11.90 -3.34 -1.02
N TYR A 8 -13.22 -3.43 -1.14
CA TYR A 8 -13.87 -4.50 -1.89
C TYR A 8 -13.98 -4.13 -3.36
N TYR A 9 -12.97 -4.49 -4.14
CA TYR A 9 -12.94 -4.22 -5.58
C TYR A 9 -13.79 -5.22 -6.36
N ASP A 10 -14.32 -4.82 -7.53
CA ASP A 10 -15.10 -5.68 -8.42
C ASP A 10 -14.34 -6.93 -8.88
N MET A 11 -13.02 -6.86 -9.01
CA MET A 11 -12.19 -8.03 -9.32
C MET A 11 -12.14 -9.04 -8.17
N VAL A 12 -12.26 -8.58 -6.92
CA VAL A 12 -12.34 -9.45 -5.74
C VAL A 12 -13.71 -10.11 -5.70
N ASP A 13 -14.77 -9.36 -5.94
CA ASP A 13 -16.15 -9.86 -6.03
C ASP A 13 -16.28 -10.97 -7.08
N LYS A 14 -15.80 -10.70 -8.30
CA LYS A 14 -15.85 -11.67 -9.41
C LYS A 14 -15.10 -12.98 -9.13
N LYS A 15 -14.06 -12.94 -8.32
CA LYS A 15 -13.20 -14.11 -8.07
C LYS A 15 -13.52 -14.83 -6.78
N PHE A 16 -13.95 -14.10 -5.76
CA PHE A 16 -14.07 -14.59 -4.39
C PHE A 16 -15.41 -14.24 -3.72
N GLY A 17 -16.35 -13.62 -4.45
CA GLY A 17 -17.63 -13.14 -3.88
C GLY A 17 -18.39 -14.21 -3.12
N ASP A 18 -18.45 -15.42 -3.65
CA ASP A 18 -19.13 -16.58 -3.03
C ASP A 18 -18.47 -17.05 -1.70
N GLN A 19 -17.24 -16.59 -1.42
CA GLN A 19 -16.51 -16.92 -0.19
C GLN A 19 -16.60 -15.84 0.87
N MET A 20 -17.32 -14.74 0.57
CA MET A 20 -17.46 -13.61 1.46
C MET A 20 -18.70 -13.73 2.34
N GLU A 21 -18.52 -13.47 3.62
CA GLU A 21 -19.60 -13.31 4.59
C GLU A 21 -19.96 -11.84 4.73
N ASP A 22 -21.23 -11.49 4.53
CA ASP A 22 -21.74 -10.16 4.85
C ASP A 22 -21.94 -10.03 6.36
N LEU A 23 -21.20 -9.11 7.02
CA LEU A 23 -21.29 -8.94 8.47
C LEU A 23 -22.37 -7.92 8.86
N PHE A 24 -22.17 -6.68 8.46
CA PHE A 24 -23.04 -5.54 8.77
C PHE A 24 -22.72 -4.37 7.85
N HIS A 25 -23.41 -3.27 8.07
CA HIS A 25 -23.10 -1.99 7.42
C HIS A 25 -23.17 -0.83 8.43
N PHE A 26 -22.51 0.27 8.10
CA PHE A 26 -22.59 1.52 8.84
C PHE A 26 -22.42 2.71 7.90
N GLU A 27 -22.45 3.91 8.43
CA GLU A 27 -22.20 5.15 7.67
C GLU A 27 -20.93 5.82 8.20
N VAL A 28 -20.04 6.25 7.29
CA VAL A 28 -18.90 7.11 7.60
C VAL A 28 -19.11 8.50 7.00
N LYS A 29 -18.65 9.53 7.71
CA LYS A 29 -18.73 10.90 7.22
C LYS A 29 -17.49 11.24 6.38
N VAL A 30 -17.70 11.51 5.09
CA VAL A 30 -16.71 12.10 4.20
C VAL A 30 -17.01 13.59 4.13
N GLY A 31 -16.34 14.37 4.98
CA GLY A 31 -16.73 15.76 5.25
C GLY A 31 -18.16 15.85 5.77
N TRP A 32 -19.04 16.47 5.00
CA TRP A 32 -20.46 16.61 5.32
C TRP A 32 -21.33 15.47 4.77
N ARG A 33 -20.79 14.64 3.86
CA ARG A 33 -21.50 13.56 3.19
C ARG A 33 -21.48 12.29 4.03
N GLY A 34 -22.67 11.70 4.28
CA GLY A 34 -22.80 10.33 4.81
C GLY A 34 -22.57 9.33 3.69
N GLN A 35 -21.65 8.41 3.87
CA GLN A 35 -21.34 7.37 2.89
C GLN A 35 -21.55 5.98 3.49
N TYR A 36 -22.25 5.14 2.74
CA TYR A 36 -22.49 3.74 3.10
C TYR A 36 -21.17 2.96 3.17
N VAL A 37 -21.04 2.11 4.18
CA VAL A 37 -19.94 1.17 4.36
C VAL A 37 -20.52 -0.21 4.61
N GLY A 38 -20.52 -1.08 3.62
CA GLY A 38 -20.74 -2.51 3.82
C GLY A 38 -19.46 -3.18 4.31
N VAL A 39 -19.59 -4.16 5.18
CA VAL A 39 -18.47 -4.93 5.72
C VAL A 39 -18.63 -6.39 5.36
N LYS A 40 -17.69 -6.91 4.59
CA LYS A 40 -17.59 -8.33 4.26
C LYS A 40 -16.36 -8.93 4.94
N ARG A 41 -16.39 -10.24 5.20
CA ARG A 41 -15.33 -10.97 5.85
C ARG A 41 -15.01 -12.27 5.12
N THR A 42 -13.76 -12.65 5.13
CA THR A 42 -13.30 -14.03 4.86
C THR A 42 -12.09 -14.36 5.73
N VAL A 43 -11.80 -15.63 5.89
CA VAL A 43 -10.59 -16.10 6.59
C VAL A 43 -9.75 -16.92 5.62
N LEU A 44 -8.49 -16.52 5.45
CA LEU A 44 -7.56 -17.22 4.59
C LEU A 44 -6.29 -17.52 5.38
N ASN A 45 -5.89 -18.80 5.47
CA ASN A 45 -4.70 -19.25 6.20
C ASN A 45 -4.62 -18.73 7.65
N GLY A 46 -5.77 -18.65 8.34
CA GLY A 46 -5.85 -18.17 9.73
C GLY A 46 -5.79 -16.65 9.88
N VAL A 47 -5.71 -15.89 8.79
CA VAL A 47 -5.80 -14.43 8.80
C VAL A 47 -7.20 -13.99 8.44
N THR A 48 -7.77 -13.09 9.25
CA THR A 48 -9.09 -12.50 8.99
C THR A 48 -8.94 -11.30 8.05
N PHE A 49 -9.66 -11.33 6.94
CA PHE A 49 -9.77 -10.23 5.98
C PHE A 49 -11.14 -9.57 6.10
N TYR A 50 -11.13 -8.27 6.32
CA TYR A 50 -12.30 -7.41 6.28
C TYR A 50 -12.26 -6.59 5.00
N PHE A 51 -13.38 -6.53 4.29
CA PHE A 51 -13.50 -5.74 3.07
C PHE A 51 -14.54 -4.64 3.27
N ILE A 52 -14.13 -3.42 2.90
CA ILE A 52 -15.01 -2.25 2.89
C ILE A 52 -15.69 -2.20 1.54
N ASP A 53 -17.00 -2.53 1.53
CA ASP A 53 -17.84 -2.58 0.34
C ASP A 53 -18.55 -1.25 0.14
N ASN A 54 -18.17 -0.59 -0.95
CA ASN A 54 -18.89 0.53 -1.54
C ASN A 54 -18.64 0.50 -3.05
N GLN A 55 -19.61 -0.01 -3.79
CA GLN A 55 -19.49 -0.20 -5.24
C GLN A 55 -19.26 1.11 -6.00
N TYR A 56 -19.84 2.22 -5.51
CA TYR A 56 -19.61 3.54 -6.11
C TYR A 56 -18.12 3.91 -6.15
N TYR A 57 -17.37 3.61 -5.08
CA TYR A 57 -15.94 3.92 -4.99
C TYR A 57 -15.05 2.84 -5.60
N PHE A 58 -15.43 1.54 -5.52
CA PHE A 58 -14.46 0.46 -5.76
C PHE A 58 -14.80 -0.47 -6.94
N PHE A 59 -15.99 -0.38 -7.53
CA PHE A 59 -16.32 -1.17 -8.73
C PHE A 59 -16.01 -0.37 -10.00
N ARG A 60 -14.73 -0.17 -10.29
CA ARG A 60 -14.23 0.67 -11.39
C ARG A 60 -13.44 -0.11 -12.45
N GLY A 61 -13.29 -1.44 -12.31
CA GLY A 61 -12.48 -2.27 -13.21
C GLY A 61 -10.96 -2.12 -13.04
N HIS A 62 -10.53 -1.22 -12.17
CA HIS A 62 -9.13 -0.97 -11.81
C HIS A 62 -9.04 -0.48 -10.35
N VAL A 63 -7.82 -0.47 -9.81
CA VAL A 63 -7.61 -0.23 -8.37
C VAL A 63 -7.49 1.27 -8.05
N TYR A 64 -6.81 2.04 -8.89
CA TYR A 64 -6.53 3.47 -8.73
C TYR A 64 -6.36 4.14 -10.11
N GLY A 65 -6.23 5.46 -10.13
CA GLY A 65 -6.04 6.26 -11.33
C GLY A 65 -7.28 7.04 -11.76
N ASP A 66 -8.29 7.13 -10.90
CA ASP A 66 -9.47 7.96 -11.12
C ASP A 66 -9.23 9.39 -10.64
N PHE A 67 -9.96 10.33 -11.24
CA PHE A 67 -9.89 11.75 -10.85
C PHE A 67 -10.35 11.99 -9.39
N ASP A 68 -11.19 11.10 -8.86
CA ASP A 68 -11.74 11.14 -7.50
C ASP A 68 -11.00 10.24 -6.51
N ASP A 69 -9.79 9.78 -6.82
CA ASP A 69 -8.99 8.94 -5.93
C ASP A 69 -8.78 9.58 -4.53
N GLY A 70 -8.70 10.90 -4.46
CA GLY A 70 -8.67 11.60 -3.18
C GLY A 70 -9.88 11.31 -2.31
N GLU A 71 -11.10 11.37 -2.86
CA GLU A 71 -12.32 11.04 -2.11
C GLU A 71 -12.43 9.55 -1.82
N ARG A 72 -12.11 8.69 -2.78
CA ARG A 72 -12.13 7.23 -2.64
C ARG A 72 -11.26 6.75 -1.49
N PHE A 73 -10.03 7.22 -1.44
CA PHE A 73 -9.09 6.78 -0.40
C PHE A 73 -9.23 7.56 0.91
N ALA A 74 -9.78 8.78 0.92
CA ALA A 74 -10.21 9.42 2.17
C ALA A 74 -11.36 8.63 2.82
N TYR A 75 -12.37 8.25 2.02
CA TYR A 75 -13.46 7.37 2.46
C TYR A 75 -12.90 6.07 3.05
N PHE A 76 -12.03 5.38 2.31
CA PHE A 76 -11.44 4.12 2.76
C PHE A 76 -10.72 4.25 4.11
N GLN A 77 -9.89 5.28 4.25
CA GLN A 77 -9.12 5.51 5.47
C GLN A 77 -10.02 5.75 6.69
N MET A 78 -11.04 6.57 6.54
CA MET A 78 -11.97 6.83 7.65
C MET A 78 -12.82 5.60 7.98
N ALA A 79 -13.31 4.89 6.97
CA ALA A 79 -14.05 3.65 7.15
C ALA A 79 -13.20 2.58 7.85
N ALA A 80 -11.92 2.45 7.49
CA ALA A 80 -10.99 1.51 8.12
C ALA A 80 -10.75 1.84 9.60
N VAL A 81 -10.56 3.13 9.95
CA VAL A 81 -10.40 3.54 11.36
C VAL A 81 -11.66 3.28 12.16
N GLU A 82 -12.83 3.61 11.61
CA GLU A 82 -14.11 3.41 12.31
C GLU A 82 -14.54 1.94 12.37
N LEU A 83 -14.03 1.08 11.49
CA LEU A 83 -14.31 -0.35 11.50
C LEU A 83 -13.73 -1.05 12.73
N MET A 84 -12.56 -0.64 13.22
CA MET A 84 -11.83 -1.34 14.30
C MET A 84 -12.69 -1.55 15.56
N GLU A 85 -13.41 -0.51 16.01
CA GLU A 85 -14.34 -0.65 17.14
C GLU A 85 -15.53 -1.56 16.84
N ARG A 86 -16.04 -1.51 15.58
CA ARG A 86 -17.25 -2.24 15.18
C ARG A 86 -17.04 -3.74 15.03
N VAL A 87 -15.81 -4.17 14.76
CA VAL A 87 -15.43 -5.59 14.71
C VAL A 87 -14.81 -6.09 16.01
N ASP A 88 -14.80 -5.24 17.05
CA ASP A 88 -14.18 -5.51 18.36
C ASP A 88 -12.72 -5.96 18.25
N PHE A 89 -11.99 -5.34 17.32
CA PHE A 89 -10.58 -5.62 17.09
C PHE A 89 -9.77 -4.31 17.10
N ILE A 90 -9.31 -3.93 18.29
CA ILE A 90 -8.40 -2.78 18.45
C ILE A 90 -6.96 -3.30 18.40
N PRO A 91 -6.20 -3.00 17.34
CA PRO A 91 -4.86 -3.56 17.19
C PRO A 91 -3.84 -2.88 18.11
N ASP A 92 -2.83 -3.62 18.56
CA ASP A 92 -1.63 -3.03 19.17
C ASP A 92 -0.80 -2.26 18.13
N VAL A 93 -0.77 -2.78 16.91
CA VAL A 93 -0.05 -2.17 15.77
C VAL A 93 -0.97 -2.04 14.57
N LEU A 94 -1.13 -0.81 14.09
CA LEU A 94 -1.84 -0.49 12.85
C LEU A 94 -0.83 -0.20 11.74
N HIS A 95 -0.74 -1.13 10.78
CA HIS A 95 0.20 -1.05 9.68
C HIS A 95 -0.49 -0.53 8.42
N VAL A 96 0.00 0.57 7.89
CA VAL A 96 -0.56 1.27 6.73
C VAL A 96 0.44 1.33 5.58
N HIS A 97 -0.05 1.41 4.35
CA HIS A 97 0.76 1.29 3.14
C HIS A 97 0.49 2.42 2.16
N ASP A 98 1.54 3.10 1.71
CA ASP A 98 1.52 4.18 0.72
C ASP A 98 0.53 5.31 1.04
N TYR A 99 0.38 6.27 0.12
CA TYR A 99 -0.49 7.42 0.33
C TYR A 99 -1.96 7.04 0.53
N HIS A 100 -2.40 5.91 -0.03
CA HIS A 100 -3.78 5.43 0.08
C HIS A 100 -4.26 5.25 1.53
N THR A 101 -3.31 5.08 2.46
CA THR A 101 -3.59 4.88 3.89
C THR A 101 -2.75 5.78 4.80
N ALA A 102 -1.92 6.66 4.23
CA ALA A 102 -0.96 7.46 4.98
C ALA A 102 -1.58 8.51 5.91
N MET A 103 -2.84 8.90 5.70
CA MET A 103 -3.54 9.79 6.64
C MET A 103 -4.02 9.08 7.91
N ILE A 104 -4.08 7.75 7.94
CA ILE A 104 -4.59 7.00 9.11
C ILE A 104 -3.82 7.32 10.40
N PRO A 105 -2.48 7.37 10.45
CA PRO A 105 -1.76 7.77 11.66
C PRO A 105 -2.15 9.16 12.18
N PHE A 106 -2.36 10.12 11.27
CA PHE A 106 -2.87 11.45 11.61
C PHE A 106 -4.31 11.37 12.13
N LEU A 107 -5.19 10.64 11.44
CA LEU A 107 -6.60 10.52 11.82
C LEU A 107 -6.75 9.91 13.22
N VAL A 108 -6.03 8.86 13.53
CA VAL A 108 -6.06 8.21 14.85
C VAL A 108 -5.64 9.18 15.95
N LYS A 109 -4.58 9.96 15.72
CA LYS A 109 -3.99 10.87 16.73
C LYS A 109 -4.71 12.20 16.87
N GLU A 110 -5.33 12.72 15.79
CA GLU A 110 -5.94 14.07 15.80
C GLU A 110 -7.48 14.02 15.71
N LYS A 111 -8.03 13.31 14.71
CA LYS A 111 -9.48 13.28 14.49
C LYS A 111 -10.21 12.36 15.47
N TYR A 112 -9.68 11.17 15.70
CA TYR A 112 -10.28 10.13 16.54
C TYR A 112 -9.63 10.02 17.93
N HIS A 113 -8.89 11.06 18.36
CA HIS A 113 -8.22 11.10 19.65
C HIS A 113 -9.15 10.95 20.87
N TRP A 114 -10.43 11.21 20.69
CA TRP A 114 -11.45 11.04 21.72
C TRP A 114 -11.79 9.55 21.99
N ILE A 115 -11.42 8.64 21.09
CA ILE A 115 -11.61 7.20 21.28
C ILE A 115 -10.48 6.69 22.15
N GLN A 116 -10.78 6.47 23.44
CA GLN A 116 -9.76 6.07 24.43
C GLN A 116 -9.05 4.76 24.06
N ALA A 117 -9.78 3.81 23.46
CA ALA A 117 -9.23 2.53 23.02
C ALA A 117 -8.09 2.68 21.99
N TYR A 118 -8.07 3.79 21.22
CA TYR A 118 -7.05 4.02 20.18
C TYR A 118 -5.73 4.61 20.72
N HIS A 119 -5.69 5.07 21.97
CA HIS A 119 -4.48 5.70 22.53
C HIS A 119 -3.29 4.76 22.62
N GLY A 120 -3.54 3.45 22.71
CA GLY A 120 -2.49 2.42 22.76
C GLY A 120 -1.94 2.00 21.40
N ILE A 121 -2.62 2.34 20.30
CA ILE A 121 -2.24 1.89 18.96
C ILE A 121 -0.91 2.50 18.53
N ARG A 122 0.04 1.63 18.11
CA ARG A 122 1.26 2.04 17.44
C ARG A 122 1.07 1.95 15.93
N THR A 123 1.58 2.93 15.22
CA THR A 123 1.39 3.02 13.77
C THR A 123 2.68 2.79 13.00
N VAL A 124 2.60 1.98 11.96
CA VAL A 124 3.70 1.73 11.01
C VAL A 124 3.24 2.14 9.61
N LEU A 125 4.01 2.98 8.95
CA LEU A 125 3.80 3.31 7.53
C LEU A 125 4.86 2.60 6.69
N THR A 126 4.45 1.81 5.69
CA THR A 126 5.35 1.32 4.65
C THR A 126 5.21 2.13 3.37
N ILE A 127 6.33 2.65 2.89
CA ILE A 127 6.46 3.34 1.60
C ILE A 127 7.00 2.36 0.57
N HIS A 128 6.15 1.97 -0.39
CA HIS A 128 6.56 1.10 -1.49
C HIS A 128 7.14 1.90 -2.67
N ASN A 129 6.55 3.07 -2.95
CA ASN A 129 7.06 4.02 -3.93
C ASN A 129 6.78 5.46 -3.50
N LEU A 130 7.82 6.20 -3.18
CA LEU A 130 7.72 7.59 -2.69
C LEU A 130 7.27 8.59 -3.78
N GLU A 131 7.30 8.22 -5.05
CA GLU A 131 6.81 9.06 -6.14
C GLU A 131 5.32 9.37 -6.01
N PHE A 132 4.55 8.41 -5.47
CA PHE A 132 3.11 8.55 -5.26
C PHE A 132 2.81 9.03 -3.84
N GLN A 133 2.56 10.33 -3.68
CA GLN A 133 2.48 10.99 -2.36
C GLN A 133 1.07 11.34 -1.91
N GLY A 134 0.07 11.25 -2.80
CA GLY A 134 -1.28 11.74 -2.49
C GLY A 134 -1.27 13.25 -2.26
N GLN A 135 -0.93 14.02 -3.29
CA GLN A 135 -0.92 15.47 -3.26
C GLN A 135 -2.26 16.00 -3.77
N PHE A 136 -2.97 16.71 -2.92
CA PHE A 136 -4.30 17.22 -3.19
C PHE A 136 -4.44 18.68 -2.79
N SER A 137 -5.55 19.32 -3.17
CA SER A 137 -5.83 20.68 -2.70
C SER A 137 -6.08 20.70 -1.19
N ASP A 138 -5.74 21.80 -0.55
CA ASP A 138 -5.91 22.03 0.88
C ASP A 138 -7.38 21.94 1.34
N GLY A 139 -8.32 22.34 0.48
CA GLY A 139 -9.75 22.22 0.74
C GLY A 139 -10.22 20.81 1.03
N MET A 140 -9.51 19.79 0.52
CA MET A 140 -9.83 18.39 0.79
C MET A 140 -9.67 17.99 2.27
N LEU A 141 -8.88 18.73 3.06
CA LEU A 141 -8.74 18.46 4.49
C LEU A 141 -10.08 18.61 5.21
N TRP A 142 -10.82 19.67 4.92
CA TRP A 142 -12.16 19.86 5.46
C TRP A 142 -13.22 19.08 4.69
N ASP A 143 -13.20 19.15 3.35
CA ASP A 143 -14.26 18.58 2.51
C ASP A 143 -14.30 17.05 2.55
N LEU A 144 -13.17 16.38 2.77
CA LEU A 144 -13.10 14.92 2.87
C LEU A 144 -12.98 14.43 4.31
N PHE A 145 -11.99 14.92 5.04
CA PHE A 145 -11.71 14.40 6.39
C PHE A 145 -12.49 15.10 7.50
N GLY A 146 -13.12 16.24 7.23
CA GLY A 146 -13.82 17.03 8.24
C GLY A 146 -12.89 17.51 9.37
N VAL A 147 -11.63 17.80 9.04
CA VAL A 147 -10.59 18.26 9.98
C VAL A 147 -10.31 19.74 9.73
N GLY A 148 -10.02 20.49 10.80
CA GLY A 148 -9.68 21.91 10.74
C GLY A 148 -8.39 22.19 9.96
N TYR A 149 -8.15 23.46 9.67
CA TYR A 149 -7.05 23.91 8.81
C TYR A 149 -5.72 24.11 9.56
N GLU A 150 -5.70 23.94 10.88
CA GLU A 150 -4.58 24.28 11.75
C GLU A 150 -3.28 23.56 11.33
N ARG A 151 -3.35 22.26 11.06
CA ARG A 151 -2.20 21.44 10.67
C ARG A 151 -1.71 21.67 9.24
N TYR A 152 -2.54 22.27 8.40
CA TYR A 152 -2.10 22.77 7.11
C TYR A 152 -1.43 24.12 7.24
N ALA A 153 -2.03 25.02 8.02
CA ALA A 153 -1.53 26.37 8.22
C ALA A 153 -0.13 26.40 8.89
N ASP A 154 0.10 25.54 9.90
CA ASP A 154 1.39 25.39 10.57
C ASP A 154 2.47 24.70 9.72
N GLY A 155 2.10 24.17 8.56
CA GLY A 155 2.99 23.50 7.64
C GLY A 155 3.13 21.99 7.83
N THR A 156 2.52 21.40 8.87
CA THR A 156 2.62 19.96 9.16
C THR A 156 2.12 19.10 7.99
N LEU A 157 0.95 19.42 7.44
CA LEU A 157 0.35 18.67 6.33
C LEU A 157 0.65 19.29 4.96
N ARG A 158 1.16 20.52 4.93
CA ARG A 158 1.42 21.28 3.70
C ARG A 158 2.79 20.93 3.12
N TRP A 159 2.82 20.68 1.81
CA TRP A 159 4.03 20.56 1.03
C TRP A 159 3.80 21.10 -0.38
N ASN A 160 4.66 22.02 -0.86
CA ASN A 160 4.52 22.65 -2.18
C ASN A 160 3.11 23.25 -2.43
N ASN A 161 2.54 23.91 -1.43
CA ASN A 161 1.17 24.46 -1.44
C ASN A 161 0.04 23.44 -1.65
N CYS A 162 0.33 22.15 -1.46
CA CYS A 162 -0.65 21.07 -1.50
C CYS A 162 -0.79 20.43 -0.11
N LEU A 163 -1.91 19.81 0.14
CA LEU A 163 -2.07 18.79 1.18
C LEU A 163 -1.32 17.54 0.73
N ASN A 164 -0.34 17.08 1.50
CA ASN A 164 0.46 15.90 1.15
C ASN A 164 0.25 14.79 2.17
N TRP A 165 -0.43 13.72 1.74
CA TRP A 165 -0.80 12.60 2.63
C TRP A 165 0.40 11.77 3.05
N MET A 166 1.35 11.54 2.15
CA MET A 166 2.58 10.81 2.48
C MET A 166 3.38 11.54 3.57
N LYS A 167 3.49 12.87 3.46
CA LYS A 167 4.12 13.69 4.50
C LYS A 167 3.41 13.54 5.85
N ALA A 168 2.08 13.58 5.86
CA ALA A 168 1.29 13.36 7.06
C ALA A 168 1.62 12.00 7.70
N GLY A 169 1.63 10.95 6.90
CA GLY A 169 1.99 9.59 7.34
C GLY A 169 3.40 9.51 7.90
N ILE A 170 4.39 10.10 7.20
CA ILE A 170 5.78 10.13 7.67
C ILE A 170 5.89 10.83 9.04
N LEU A 171 5.23 11.96 9.23
CA LEU A 171 5.31 12.73 10.48
C LEU A 171 4.56 12.03 11.64
N TYR A 172 3.39 11.46 11.38
CA TYR A 172 2.52 10.92 12.42
C TYR A 172 2.73 9.43 12.74
N ALA A 173 3.30 8.63 11.83
CA ALA A 173 3.60 7.23 12.13
C ALA A 173 4.68 7.09 13.20
N ASP A 174 4.57 6.07 14.06
CA ASP A 174 5.58 5.74 15.08
C ASP A 174 6.81 5.09 14.44
N ARG A 175 6.64 4.39 13.32
CA ARG A 175 7.71 3.83 12.48
C ARG A 175 7.36 4.03 11.00
N VAL A 176 8.40 4.24 10.21
CA VAL A 176 8.32 4.31 8.75
C VAL A 176 9.23 3.24 8.18
N THR A 177 8.71 2.42 7.30
CA THR A 177 9.50 1.41 6.61
C THR A 177 9.44 1.62 5.10
N THR A 178 10.42 1.08 4.40
CA THR A 178 10.41 0.98 2.94
C THR A 178 10.98 -0.37 2.50
N VAL A 179 10.97 -0.64 1.20
CA VAL A 179 11.13 -1.98 0.64
C VAL A 179 12.58 -2.45 0.46
N SER A 180 13.56 -1.67 0.89
CA SER A 180 14.94 -2.13 1.03
C SER A 180 15.78 -1.22 1.91
N PRO A 181 16.86 -1.71 2.56
CA PRO A 181 17.81 -0.86 3.28
C PRO A 181 18.46 0.21 2.39
N SER A 182 18.80 -0.14 1.15
CA SER A 182 19.35 0.82 0.17
C SER A 182 18.35 1.93 -0.12
N TYR A 183 17.10 1.57 -0.43
CA TYR A 183 16.04 2.54 -0.71
C TYR A 183 15.75 3.46 0.48
N ALA A 184 15.85 2.95 1.72
CA ALA A 184 15.71 3.78 2.92
C ALA A 184 16.77 4.90 2.98
N HIS A 185 17.98 4.67 2.47
CA HIS A 185 19.00 5.72 2.35
C HIS A 185 18.77 6.62 1.12
N GLU A 186 18.41 6.05 -0.01
CA GLU A 186 18.17 6.76 -1.26
C GLU A 186 17.07 7.81 -1.11
N ILE A 187 15.92 7.48 -0.52
CA ILE A 187 14.80 8.42 -0.33
C ILE A 187 15.13 9.60 0.61
N MET A 188 16.21 9.53 1.36
CA MET A 188 16.72 10.64 2.16
C MET A 188 17.64 11.59 1.36
N THR A 189 17.88 11.32 0.07
CA THR A 189 18.68 12.18 -0.82
C THR A 189 17.76 13.03 -1.70
N PRO A 190 18.22 14.21 -2.14
CA PRO A 190 17.44 15.05 -3.06
C PRO A 190 17.12 14.38 -4.39
N GLU A 191 17.94 13.43 -4.85
CA GLU A 191 17.78 12.72 -6.12
C GLU A 191 16.59 11.75 -6.09
N PHE A 192 16.41 11.02 -4.99
CA PHE A 192 15.39 9.96 -4.88
C PHE A 192 14.27 10.29 -3.87
N GLY A 193 14.40 11.37 -3.12
CA GLY A 193 13.44 11.74 -2.08
C GLY A 193 12.16 12.38 -2.59
N CYS A 194 12.01 12.58 -3.90
CA CYS A 194 10.82 13.15 -4.53
C CYS A 194 10.32 14.44 -3.83
N GLY A 195 11.27 15.24 -3.32
CA GLY A 195 11.00 16.46 -2.57
C GLY A 195 10.70 16.26 -1.07
N LEU A 196 10.55 15.03 -0.58
CA LEU A 196 10.34 14.73 0.86
C LEU A 196 11.64 14.32 1.58
N ASP A 197 12.80 14.38 0.93
CA ASP A 197 14.10 13.99 1.48
C ASP A 197 14.44 14.72 2.80
N GLN A 198 14.12 16.00 2.91
CA GLN A 198 14.35 16.75 4.15
C GLN A 198 13.48 16.24 5.30
N ILE A 199 12.21 15.96 5.04
CA ILE A 199 11.28 15.40 6.04
C ILE A 199 11.77 14.03 6.49
N LEU A 200 12.17 13.16 5.54
CA LEU A 200 12.70 11.83 5.84
C LEU A 200 14.00 11.88 6.64
N ARG A 201 14.90 12.83 6.35
CA ARG A 201 16.11 13.06 7.17
C ARG A 201 15.80 13.52 8.58
N MET A 202 14.83 14.43 8.75
CA MET A 202 14.39 14.88 10.08
C MET A 202 13.83 13.72 10.91
N GLU A 203 13.12 12.81 10.27
CA GLU A 203 12.47 11.64 10.87
C GLU A 203 13.33 10.35 10.78
N SER A 204 14.62 10.46 10.42
CA SER A 204 15.49 9.31 10.12
C SER A 204 15.58 8.28 11.24
N GLY A 205 15.42 8.69 12.50
CA GLY A 205 15.44 7.78 13.66
C GLY A 205 14.30 6.75 13.70
N LYS A 206 13.25 6.91 12.87
CA LYS A 206 12.16 5.95 12.76
C LYS A 206 12.02 5.31 11.38
N VAL A 207 12.94 5.62 10.44
CA VAL A 207 12.94 5.08 9.08
C VAL A 207 13.85 3.85 9.00
N SER A 208 13.35 2.78 8.39
CA SER A 208 14.12 1.55 8.14
C SER A 208 13.70 0.89 6.82
N GLY A 209 14.57 0.07 6.25
CA GLY A 209 14.30 -0.69 5.04
C GLY A 209 14.18 -2.18 5.31
N ILE A 210 13.13 -2.80 4.78
CA ILE A 210 12.86 -4.25 4.89
C ILE A 210 12.64 -4.80 3.48
N VAL A 211 13.47 -5.75 3.08
CA VAL A 211 13.37 -6.36 1.74
C VAL A 211 12.10 -7.19 1.64
N ASN A 212 11.37 -7.03 0.52
CA ASN A 212 10.22 -7.87 0.22
C ASN A 212 10.60 -9.36 0.14
N GLY A 213 9.72 -10.21 0.63
CA GLY A 213 9.87 -11.66 0.48
C GLY A 213 9.64 -12.11 -0.96
N ILE A 214 10.14 -13.32 -1.25
CA ILE A 214 9.89 -14.04 -2.51
C ILE A 214 9.14 -15.31 -2.15
N ASP A 215 8.10 -15.64 -2.90
CA ASP A 215 7.43 -16.93 -2.81
C ASP A 215 8.35 -18.00 -3.41
N THR A 216 9.01 -18.77 -2.54
CA THR A 216 9.98 -19.78 -2.92
C THR A 216 9.35 -21.09 -3.44
N ASP A 217 8.05 -21.24 -3.30
CA ASP A 217 7.31 -22.39 -3.85
C ASP A 217 6.93 -22.11 -5.30
N ILE A 218 6.46 -20.89 -5.59
CA ILE A 218 6.11 -20.45 -6.95
C ILE A 218 7.38 -20.17 -7.79
N TYR A 219 8.33 -19.41 -7.22
CA TYR A 219 9.58 -19.04 -7.91
C TYR A 219 10.71 -20.01 -7.60
N ASN A 220 10.49 -21.30 -7.86
CA ASN A 220 11.45 -22.36 -7.63
C ASN A 220 11.90 -22.99 -8.97
N PRO A 221 13.15 -22.75 -9.43
CA PRO A 221 13.60 -23.28 -10.72
C PRO A 221 13.76 -24.80 -10.76
N GLU A 222 13.68 -25.50 -9.63
CA GLU A 222 13.63 -26.96 -9.58
C GLU A 222 12.25 -27.54 -9.94
N THR A 223 11.20 -26.75 -9.70
CA THR A 223 9.79 -27.21 -9.83
C THR A 223 8.93 -26.34 -10.72
N ASP A 224 9.47 -25.24 -11.27
CA ASP A 224 8.73 -24.31 -12.12
C ASP A 224 8.36 -24.96 -13.46
N ASN A 225 7.09 -25.25 -13.64
CA ASN A 225 6.55 -25.86 -14.86
C ASN A 225 6.64 -24.96 -16.12
N LEU A 226 7.00 -23.69 -15.97
CA LEU A 226 7.25 -22.77 -17.08
C LEU A 226 8.66 -22.90 -17.65
N LEU A 227 9.57 -23.55 -16.92
CA LEU A 227 10.93 -23.82 -17.36
C LEU A 227 11.01 -25.16 -18.09
N GLU A 228 11.61 -25.18 -19.28
CA GLU A 228 11.85 -26.41 -20.03
C GLU A 228 12.94 -27.25 -19.39
N TYR A 229 13.95 -26.61 -18.79
CA TYR A 229 15.07 -27.26 -18.12
C TYR A 229 15.18 -26.76 -16.68
N HIS A 230 14.94 -27.67 -15.74
CA HIS A 230 15.04 -27.31 -14.31
C HIS A 230 16.51 -27.16 -13.89
N PHE A 231 16.75 -26.36 -12.86
CA PHE A 231 18.08 -26.17 -12.27
C PHE A 231 17.97 -25.78 -10.81
N ASN A 232 19.07 -25.88 -10.08
CA ASN A 232 19.16 -25.42 -8.69
C ASN A 232 20.54 -24.78 -8.41
N LYS A 233 20.81 -24.42 -7.16
CA LYS A 233 22.07 -23.80 -6.76
C LYS A 233 23.30 -24.70 -6.91
N ASP A 234 23.12 -26.02 -6.89
CA ASP A 234 24.19 -27.04 -6.96
C ASP A 234 24.41 -27.54 -8.41
N ASP A 235 23.37 -27.45 -9.27
CA ASP A 235 23.45 -27.80 -10.70
C ASP A 235 22.80 -26.71 -11.57
N LEU A 236 23.63 -25.93 -12.25
CA LEU A 236 23.23 -24.85 -13.15
C LEU A 236 23.15 -25.25 -14.62
N SER A 237 23.29 -26.55 -14.97
CA SER A 237 23.29 -27.03 -16.36
C SER A 237 21.99 -26.67 -17.09
N GLY A 238 20.84 -26.82 -16.43
CA GLY A 238 19.54 -26.42 -16.95
C GLY A 238 19.44 -24.92 -17.25
N LYS A 239 20.16 -24.05 -16.52
CA LYS A 239 20.18 -22.61 -16.77
C LYS A 239 20.79 -22.26 -18.13
N LEU A 240 21.86 -22.96 -18.52
CA LEU A 240 22.47 -22.80 -19.84
C LEU A 240 21.55 -23.32 -20.95
N ALA A 241 20.89 -24.44 -20.75
CA ALA A 241 19.90 -24.99 -21.68
C ALA A 241 18.72 -24.02 -21.88
N ASN A 242 18.16 -23.46 -20.80
CA ASN A 242 17.12 -22.42 -20.89
C ASN A 242 17.59 -21.14 -21.63
N LYS A 243 18.85 -20.73 -21.45
CA LYS A 243 19.43 -19.61 -22.22
C LYS A 243 19.37 -19.86 -23.72
N ARG A 244 19.79 -21.03 -24.16
CA ARG A 244 19.76 -21.44 -25.59
C ARG A 244 18.32 -21.45 -26.11
N ALA A 245 17.41 -22.10 -25.40
CA ALA A 245 16.00 -22.19 -25.76
C ALA A 245 15.36 -20.78 -25.85
N LEU A 246 15.70 -19.87 -24.94
CA LEU A 246 15.21 -18.49 -24.98
C LEU A 246 15.79 -17.73 -26.19
N GLN A 247 17.09 -17.87 -26.49
CA GLN A 247 17.71 -17.23 -27.66
C GLN A 247 17.01 -17.69 -28.96
N GLU A 248 16.75 -19.00 -29.12
CA GLU A 248 16.00 -19.55 -30.27
C GLU A 248 14.58 -18.99 -30.31
N LYS A 249 13.86 -19.01 -29.19
CA LYS A 249 12.47 -18.53 -29.11
C LYS A 249 12.29 -17.06 -29.51
N VAL A 250 13.27 -16.21 -29.18
CA VAL A 250 13.21 -14.76 -29.51
C VAL A 250 14.00 -14.41 -30.78
N GLY A 251 14.50 -15.40 -31.53
CA GLY A 251 15.19 -15.20 -32.82
C GLY A 251 16.59 -14.61 -32.71
N LEU A 252 17.26 -14.77 -31.56
CA LEU A 252 18.64 -14.35 -31.35
C LEU A 252 19.61 -15.48 -31.77
N PRO A 253 20.87 -15.14 -32.16
CA PRO A 253 21.89 -16.16 -32.35
C PRO A 253 22.14 -16.94 -31.07
N VAL A 254 22.16 -18.30 -31.16
CA VAL A 254 22.45 -19.15 -30.02
C VAL A 254 23.95 -19.13 -29.73
N ARG A 255 24.33 -18.51 -28.63
CA ARG A 255 25.73 -18.32 -28.21
C ARG A 255 25.88 -18.47 -26.72
N ASP A 256 26.72 -19.42 -26.31
CA ASP A 256 26.99 -19.62 -24.87
C ASP A 256 27.96 -18.58 -24.29
N ASP A 257 28.87 -18.10 -25.11
CA ASP A 257 29.95 -17.17 -24.76
C ASP A 257 29.50 -15.71 -24.59
N VAL A 258 28.25 -15.39 -24.98
CA VAL A 258 27.71 -14.03 -24.89
C VAL A 258 26.65 -13.95 -23.79
N PRO A 259 26.70 -12.95 -22.89
CA PRO A 259 25.61 -12.75 -21.92
C PRO A 259 24.28 -12.49 -22.61
N LEU A 260 23.19 -13.09 -22.09
CA LEU A 260 21.83 -12.75 -22.47
C LEU A 260 21.26 -11.83 -21.38
N VAL A 261 20.92 -10.60 -21.77
CA VAL A 261 20.33 -9.60 -20.88
C VAL A 261 18.86 -9.43 -21.22
N GLY A 262 18.00 -9.64 -20.25
CA GLY A 262 16.56 -9.44 -20.37
C GLY A 262 16.08 -8.29 -19.48
N ILE A 263 15.14 -7.49 -19.99
CA ILE A 263 14.43 -6.46 -19.22
C ILE A 263 12.95 -6.79 -19.23
N VAL A 264 12.40 -7.07 -18.07
CA VAL A 264 10.95 -7.28 -17.86
C VAL A 264 10.46 -6.15 -16.97
N SER A 265 9.84 -5.15 -17.58
CA SER A 265 9.42 -3.93 -16.89
C SER A 265 8.23 -3.28 -17.58
N ARG A 266 7.55 -2.39 -16.85
CA ARG A 266 6.61 -1.46 -17.45
C ARG A 266 7.39 -0.37 -18.18
N LEU A 267 7.01 -0.07 -19.42
CA LEU A 267 7.58 1.06 -20.15
C LEU A 267 6.80 2.32 -19.73
N THR A 268 7.31 3.03 -18.76
CA THR A 268 6.81 4.34 -18.32
C THR A 268 7.75 5.44 -18.82
N ARG A 269 7.17 6.63 -19.08
CA ARG A 269 7.98 7.84 -19.38
C ARG A 269 8.53 8.43 -18.14
#